data_09b745142dac375b75c26df0743025c9
#
_entry.id   09b745142dac375b75c26df0743025c9
#
_cell.length_a   1.000
_cell.length_b   1.000
_cell.length_c   1.000
_cell.angle_alpha   90.00
_cell.angle_beta   90.00
_cell.angle_gamma   90.00
#
_symmetry.space_group_name_H-M   'P 1'
#
loop_
_entity.id
_entity.type
_entity.pdbx_description
1 polymer ?
#
loop_
_entity_poly.entity_id
_entity_poly.type
_entity_poly.pdbx_seq_one_letter_code
_entity_poly.pdbx_strand_id
1 'polypeptide(L)'
;MWQFYLQLICNRAYLLLVICGFFGAAARAQEPPYFVTYSDVMEEPGNLEVSYKGINAAPKNANAFNSATVEFEYGMKAYWTTEVYLSGQSTQNDSTIFTGYRWENRFRPLMTTHFINPVLYAEYENTNKADRSFLEVMDHDSVSDLYLTNEQGRGEAERSLELKLILSSNTHGWNISENFITEKALNESEAWEFGYALGVTRPLSLAAGNKQCTFCRENFQAGVEMYGGLGTTNGFGWEQTSQYLAPIIQLNIPKGPSIGFEPAFGLNANSVGVLWRFKVSYEIEQIFGRWRGR
;
A
#
# COMPACT_ATOMS: atom_id res chain seq x y z
N MET A 1 -15.12 -47.69 -41.33
CA MET A 1 -14.40 -46.43 -41.58
C MET A 1 -14.92 -45.25 -40.73
N TRP A 2 -16.22 -45.04 -40.62
CA TRP A 2 -16.79 -43.92 -39.84
C TRP A 2 -16.55 -43.97 -38.32
N GLN A 3 -16.60 -45.12 -37.69
CA GLN A 3 -16.32 -45.26 -36.23
C GLN A 3 -14.88 -44.95 -35.85
N PHE A 4 -13.91 -45.17 -36.73
CA PHE A 4 -12.51 -44.82 -36.50
C PHE A 4 -12.27 -43.30 -36.50
N TYR A 5 -12.98 -42.56 -37.36
CA TYR A 5 -12.89 -41.10 -37.44
C TYR A 5 -13.52 -40.42 -36.21
N LEU A 6 -14.65 -40.94 -35.73
CA LEU A 6 -15.30 -40.41 -34.50
C LEU A 6 -14.44 -40.59 -33.25
N GLN A 7 -13.76 -41.75 -33.12
CA GLN A 7 -12.86 -41.99 -31.99
C GLN A 7 -11.61 -41.09 -32.01
N LEU A 8 -11.07 -40.79 -33.19
CA LEU A 8 -9.94 -39.89 -33.34
C LEU A 8 -10.31 -38.42 -33.02
N ILE A 9 -11.52 -38.00 -33.38
CA ILE A 9 -12.02 -36.63 -33.06
C ILE A 9 -12.31 -36.49 -31.57
N CYS A 10 -12.94 -37.51 -30.94
CA CYS A 10 -13.14 -37.49 -29.48
C CYS A 10 -11.83 -37.46 -28.69
N ASN A 11 -10.83 -38.27 -29.07
CA ASN A 11 -9.53 -38.28 -28.39
C ASN A 11 -8.78 -36.96 -28.55
N ARG A 12 -8.87 -36.29 -29.70
CA ARG A 12 -8.27 -34.96 -29.88
C ARG A 12 -9.02 -33.87 -29.14
N ALA A 13 -10.34 -33.95 -29.02
CA ALA A 13 -11.15 -33.02 -28.22
C ALA A 13 -10.88 -33.19 -26.71
N TYR A 14 -10.73 -34.45 -26.23
CA TYR A 14 -10.30 -34.70 -24.84
C TYR A 14 -8.89 -34.21 -24.57
N LEU A 15 -7.95 -34.37 -25.49
CA LEU A 15 -6.59 -33.85 -25.34
C LEU A 15 -6.55 -32.31 -25.30
N LEU A 16 -7.37 -31.65 -26.12
CA LEU A 16 -7.53 -30.18 -26.10
C LEU A 16 -8.19 -29.68 -24.81
N LEU A 17 -9.22 -30.39 -24.30
CA LEU A 17 -9.85 -30.05 -23.01
C LEU A 17 -8.92 -30.26 -21.82
N VAL A 18 -8.09 -31.31 -21.83
CA VAL A 18 -7.07 -31.53 -20.79
C VAL A 18 -5.96 -30.50 -20.90
N ILE A 19 -5.52 -30.11 -22.08
CA ILE A 19 -4.53 -29.04 -22.28
C ILE A 19 -5.10 -27.69 -21.87
N CYS A 20 -6.35 -27.35 -22.18
CA CYS A 20 -7.02 -26.13 -21.70
C CYS A 20 -7.24 -26.15 -20.18
N GLY A 21 -7.42 -27.32 -19.56
CA GLY A 21 -7.55 -27.44 -18.11
C GLY A 21 -6.24 -27.20 -17.32
N PHE A 22 -5.07 -27.36 -17.97
CA PHE A 22 -3.76 -27.09 -17.36
C PHE A 22 -3.25 -25.68 -17.60
N PHE A 23 -3.90 -24.89 -18.44
CA PHE A 23 -3.62 -23.48 -18.64
C PHE A 23 -4.60 -22.55 -17.88
N GLY A 24 -5.17 -23.01 -16.79
CA GLY A 24 -5.57 -22.14 -15.70
C GLY A 24 -4.28 -21.49 -15.16
N ALA A 25 -3.71 -20.55 -15.90
CA ALA A 25 -2.80 -19.58 -15.31
C ALA A 25 -3.64 -18.89 -14.24
N ALA A 26 -3.37 -19.20 -12.97
CA ALA A 26 -3.77 -18.32 -11.89
C ALA A 26 -3.18 -16.96 -12.28
N ALA A 27 -4.01 -16.10 -12.86
CA ALA A 27 -3.72 -14.68 -12.90
C ALA A 27 -3.70 -14.30 -11.43
N ARG A 28 -2.52 -14.24 -10.81
CA ARG A 28 -2.37 -13.56 -9.52
C ARG A 28 -2.93 -12.19 -9.77
N ALA A 29 -3.96 -11.83 -9.02
CA ALA A 29 -4.39 -10.45 -8.97
C ALA A 29 -3.19 -9.68 -8.44
N GLN A 30 -2.51 -8.98 -9.30
CA GLN A 30 -1.34 -8.21 -8.96
C GLN A 30 -1.84 -7.03 -8.14
N GLU A 31 -1.39 -6.93 -6.91
CA GLU A 31 -1.78 -5.85 -6.01
C GLU A 31 -1.46 -4.49 -6.65
N PRO A 32 -2.37 -3.49 -6.57
CA PRO A 32 -2.09 -2.14 -7.05
C PRO A 32 -0.84 -1.57 -6.36
N PRO A 33 0.06 -0.89 -7.08
CA PRO A 33 1.37 -0.49 -6.60
C PRO A 33 1.35 0.75 -5.69
N TYR A 34 0.28 0.99 -4.96
CA TYR A 34 0.11 2.18 -4.14
C TYR A 34 1.09 2.25 -2.96
N PHE A 35 1.36 3.48 -2.52
CA PHE A 35 2.19 3.77 -1.36
C PHE A 35 1.36 4.29 -0.18
N VAL A 36 0.28 5.03 -0.48
CA VAL A 36 -0.62 5.67 0.50
C VAL A 36 -2.06 5.22 0.33
N THR A 37 -2.52 5.12 -0.91
CA THR A 37 -3.86 4.66 -1.21
C THR A 37 -3.97 3.15 -0.96
N TYR A 38 -5.07 2.72 -0.39
CA TYR A 38 -5.42 1.29 -0.27
C TYR A 38 -6.47 0.90 -1.31
N SER A 39 -6.45 -0.35 -1.70
CA SER A 39 -7.44 -0.95 -2.61
C SER A 39 -8.27 -2.03 -1.93
N ASP A 40 -9.15 -2.68 -2.71
CA ASP A 40 -9.94 -3.83 -2.24
C ASP A 40 -9.16 -5.16 -2.22
N VAL A 41 -7.89 -5.14 -2.58
CA VAL A 41 -7.03 -6.33 -2.52
C VAL A 41 -6.68 -6.62 -1.06
N MET A 42 -6.84 -7.87 -0.68
CA MET A 42 -6.54 -8.40 0.66
C MET A 42 -5.45 -9.44 0.52
N GLU A 43 -4.57 -9.52 1.52
CA GLU A 43 -3.57 -10.60 1.55
C GLU A 43 -4.24 -11.98 1.60
N GLU A 44 -3.72 -12.94 0.86
CA GLU A 44 -4.28 -14.29 0.77
C GLU A 44 -4.19 -15.01 2.12
N PRO A 45 -5.24 -15.75 2.54
CA PRO A 45 -5.26 -16.43 3.83
C PRO A 45 -4.07 -17.36 4.05
N GLY A 46 -3.27 -17.07 5.07
CA GLY A 46 -2.08 -17.84 5.43
C GLY A 46 -0.78 -17.33 4.82
N ASN A 47 -0.84 -16.36 3.92
CA ASN A 47 0.34 -15.69 3.39
C ASN A 47 0.81 -14.57 4.31
N LEU A 48 2.09 -14.26 4.23
CA LEU A 48 2.72 -13.13 4.89
C LEU A 48 3.48 -12.32 3.84
N GLU A 49 3.10 -11.08 3.61
CA GLU A 49 3.95 -10.13 2.92
C GLU A 49 4.88 -9.43 3.92
N VAL A 50 6.14 -9.30 3.56
CA VAL A 50 7.12 -8.49 4.29
C VAL A 50 7.55 -7.37 3.36
N SER A 51 7.33 -6.13 3.78
CA SER A 51 7.67 -4.95 3.00
C SER A 51 8.67 -4.06 3.73
N TYR A 52 9.51 -3.40 2.95
CA TYR A 52 10.31 -2.27 3.36
C TYR A 52 9.85 -1.04 2.58
N LYS A 53 9.43 -0.01 3.29
CA LYS A 53 9.09 1.31 2.72
C LYS A 53 10.13 2.32 3.20
N GLY A 54 10.71 3.06 2.29
CA GLY A 54 11.70 4.10 2.58
C GLY A 54 11.27 5.44 2.01
N ILE A 55 11.53 6.51 2.75
CA ILE A 55 11.29 7.89 2.32
C ILE A 55 12.57 8.68 2.50
N ASN A 56 12.95 9.42 1.48
CA ASN A 56 14.01 10.43 1.55
C ASN A 56 13.43 11.80 1.20
N ALA A 57 13.73 12.78 2.02
CA ALA A 57 13.33 14.16 1.77
C ALA A 57 14.37 15.16 2.26
N ALA A 58 14.43 16.31 1.58
CA ALA A 58 15.25 17.46 1.94
C ALA A 58 14.37 18.74 1.96
N PRO A 59 13.65 18.98 3.06
CA PRO A 59 12.82 20.18 3.22
C PRO A 59 13.67 21.45 3.19
N LYS A 60 13.13 22.56 2.69
CA LYS A 60 13.88 23.82 2.55
C LYS A 60 14.37 24.40 3.89
N ASN A 61 13.60 24.22 4.96
CA ASN A 61 13.84 24.85 6.26
C ASN A 61 14.05 23.84 7.40
N ALA A 62 14.24 22.57 7.07
CA ALA A 62 14.51 21.52 8.05
C ALA A 62 15.66 20.62 7.54
N ASN A 63 16.21 19.81 8.45
CA ASN A 63 17.25 18.85 8.08
C ASN A 63 16.70 17.77 7.14
N ALA A 64 17.52 17.36 6.17
CA ALA A 64 17.20 16.22 5.33
C ALA A 64 17.09 14.94 6.19
N PHE A 65 16.17 14.06 5.82
CA PHE A 65 15.93 12.83 6.56
C PHE A 65 15.71 11.63 5.63
N ASN A 66 15.97 10.46 6.18
CA ASN A 66 15.56 9.17 5.65
C ASN A 66 14.68 8.50 6.70
N SER A 67 13.44 8.22 6.37
CA SER A 67 12.57 7.38 7.17
C SER A 67 12.47 5.99 6.55
N ALA A 68 12.30 4.99 7.39
CA ALA A 68 12.17 3.60 7.00
C ALA A 68 11.10 2.90 7.84
N THR A 69 10.26 2.13 7.18
CA THR A 69 9.25 1.29 7.81
C THR A 69 9.38 -0.13 7.31
N VAL A 70 9.39 -1.07 8.25
CA VAL A 70 9.25 -2.50 7.96
C VAL A 70 7.83 -2.92 8.32
N GLU A 71 7.18 -3.60 7.41
CA GLU A 71 5.78 -3.93 7.43
C GLU A 71 5.62 -5.45 7.32
N PHE A 72 4.71 -6.01 8.12
CA PHE A 72 4.35 -7.42 8.15
C PHE A 72 2.85 -7.54 7.97
N GLU A 73 2.42 -7.83 6.76
CA GLU A 73 1.02 -8.01 6.40
C GLU A 73 0.66 -9.50 6.37
N TYR A 74 -0.36 -9.92 7.11
CA TYR A 74 -0.77 -11.32 7.20
C TYR A 74 -2.25 -11.51 6.85
N GLY A 75 -2.51 -12.39 5.90
CA GLY A 75 -3.86 -12.82 5.54
C GLY A 75 -4.48 -13.74 6.60
N MET A 76 -5.29 -13.19 7.49
CA MET A 76 -5.99 -13.96 8.53
C MET A 76 -7.14 -14.79 7.93
N LYS A 77 -7.93 -14.18 7.06
CA LYS A 77 -9.08 -14.76 6.34
C LYS A 77 -9.26 -14.02 5.02
N ALA A 78 -10.00 -14.59 4.08
CA ALA A 78 -10.28 -13.94 2.80
C ALA A 78 -10.98 -12.56 2.92
N TYR A 79 -11.51 -12.23 4.09
CA TYR A 79 -12.17 -10.97 4.40
C TYR A 79 -11.45 -10.14 5.47
N TRP A 80 -10.31 -10.62 6.00
CA TRP A 80 -9.58 -9.97 7.09
C TRP A 80 -8.08 -10.12 6.91
N THR A 81 -7.41 -8.99 6.81
CA THR A 81 -5.95 -8.85 6.82
C THR A 81 -5.55 -8.04 8.05
N THR A 82 -4.45 -8.41 8.68
CA THR A 82 -3.84 -7.66 9.79
C THR A 82 -2.39 -7.34 9.44
N GLU A 83 -1.93 -6.16 9.86
CA GLU A 83 -0.63 -5.65 9.50
C GLU A 83 0.03 -4.94 10.68
N VAL A 84 1.35 -5.07 10.81
CA VAL A 84 2.15 -4.39 11.81
C VAL A 84 3.30 -3.66 11.14
N TYR A 85 3.46 -2.39 11.48
CA TYR A 85 4.52 -1.51 11.02
C TYR A 85 5.51 -1.20 12.14
N LEU A 86 6.79 -1.19 11.81
CA LEU A 86 7.87 -0.75 12.68
C LEU A 86 8.63 0.36 11.98
N SER A 87 8.58 1.57 12.52
CA SER A 87 9.13 2.76 11.89
C SER A 87 10.35 3.31 12.62
N GLY A 88 11.24 3.91 11.85
CA GLY A 88 12.41 4.61 12.36
C GLY A 88 12.95 5.59 11.33
N GLN A 89 13.79 6.50 11.77
CA GLN A 89 14.36 7.51 10.88
C GLN A 89 15.80 7.88 11.24
N SER A 90 16.50 8.41 10.26
CA SER A 90 17.81 9.06 10.39
C SER A 90 17.70 10.48 9.85
N THR A 91 18.01 11.48 10.67
CA THR A 91 17.95 12.89 10.31
C THR A 91 19.36 13.46 10.23
N GLN A 92 19.65 14.19 9.17
CA GLN A 92 20.99 14.81 8.95
C GLN A 92 21.32 15.76 10.09
N ASN A 93 22.58 15.73 10.58
CA ASN A 93 23.07 16.52 11.70
C ASN A 93 22.30 16.32 13.01
N ASP A 94 21.61 15.20 13.16
CA ASP A 94 20.86 14.83 14.34
C ASP A 94 21.18 13.37 14.71
N SER A 95 20.20 12.49 14.79
CA SER A 95 20.37 11.11 15.24
C SER A 95 19.57 10.12 14.37
N THR A 96 19.75 8.84 14.66
CA THR A 96 18.91 7.74 14.14
C THR A 96 18.11 7.18 15.30
N ILE A 97 16.79 7.12 15.16
CA ILE A 97 15.88 6.70 16.22
C ILE A 97 14.81 5.75 15.69
N PHE A 98 14.31 4.89 16.58
CA PHE A 98 13.04 4.20 16.40
C PHE A 98 11.91 5.18 16.72
N THR A 99 10.92 5.29 15.82
CA THR A 99 9.84 6.26 15.97
C THR A 99 8.56 5.65 16.51
N GLY A 100 8.31 4.38 16.28
CA GLY A 100 7.13 3.72 16.83
C GLY A 100 6.65 2.54 16.01
N TYR A 101 5.44 2.13 16.32
CA TYR A 101 4.75 1.05 15.63
C TYR A 101 3.30 1.40 15.38
N ARG A 102 2.72 0.76 14.35
CA ARG A 102 1.30 0.82 13.99
C ARG A 102 0.75 -0.58 13.88
N TRP A 103 -0.52 -0.74 14.17
CA TRP A 103 -1.24 -2.00 14.04
C TRP A 103 -2.55 -1.77 13.30
N GLU A 104 -2.60 -2.29 12.10
CA GLU A 104 -3.67 -2.14 11.15
C GLU A 104 -4.52 -3.40 11.04
N ASN A 105 -5.81 -3.22 10.75
CA ASN A 105 -6.74 -4.28 10.39
C ASN A 105 -7.65 -3.82 9.26
N ARG A 106 -7.73 -4.62 8.20
CA ARG A 106 -8.64 -4.39 7.06
C ARG A 106 -9.71 -5.47 7.01
N PHE A 107 -10.95 -5.05 6.75
CA PHE A 107 -12.09 -5.94 6.62
C PHE A 107 -12.83 -5.66 5.32
N ARG A 108 -12.93 -6.68 4.47
CA ARG A 108 -13.70 -6.64 3.23
C ARG A 108 -15.08 -7.28 3.43
N PRO A 109 -16.18 -6.50 3.50
CA PRO A 109 -17.51 -7.04 3.77
C PRO A 109 -18.12 -7.80 2.59
N LEU A 110 -17.68 -7.52 1.35
CA LEU A 110 -18.19 -8.17 0.15
C LEU A 110 -17.18 -9.19 -0.37
N MET A 111 -17.58 -10.47 -0.38
CA MET A 111 -16.71 -11.58 -0.81
C MET A 111 -16.68 -11.78 -2.33
N THR A 112 -17.59 -11.18 -3.05
CA THR A 112 -17.64 -11.19 -4.52
C THR A 112 -17.28 -9.81 -5.05
N THR A 113 -16.62 -9.76 -6.20
CA THR A 113 -16.25 -8.50 -6.85
C THR A 113 -17.48 -7.79 -7.39
N HIS A 114 -17.60 -6.51 -7.06
CA HIS A 114 -18.62 -5.59 -7.53
C HIS A 114 -17.98 -4.43 -8.29
N PHE A 115 -18.80 -3.54 -8.86
CA PHE A 115 -18.28 -2.32 -9.49
C PHE A 115 -17.56 -1.43 -8.47
N ILE A 116 -18.08 -1.33 -7.25
CA ILE A 116 -17.41 -0.70 -6.10
C ILE A 116 -17.25 -1.77 -5.02
N ASN A 117 -16.04 -1.95 -4.55
CA ASN A 117 -15.67 -2.91 -3.52
C ASN A 117 -15.22 -2.15 -2.27
N PRO A 118 -16.07 -2.06 -1.23
CA PRO A 118 -15.71 -1.39 0.00
C PRO A 118 -14.77 -2.26 0.86
N VAL A 119 -13.83 -1.60 1.55
CA VAL A 119 -13.04 -2.17 2.64
C VAL A 119 -13.08 -1.21 3.82
N LEU A 120 -13.24 -1.74 5.01
CA LEU A 120 -13.16 -1.01 6.27
C LEU A 120 -11.77 -1.21 6.84
N TYR A 121 -11.16 -0.13 7.29
CA TYR A 121 -9.83 -0.08 7.83
C TYR A 121 -9.86 0.55 9.23
N ALA A 122 -9.08 -0.02 10.13
CA ALA A 122 -8.83 0.54 11.46
C ALA A 122 -7.38 0.30 11.84
N GLU A 123 -6.68 1.36 12.23
CA GLU A 123 -5.29 1.33 12.68
C GLU A 123 -5.15 2.00 14.05
N TYR A 124 -4.38 1.37 14.91
CA TYR A 124 -3.89 1.95 16.14
C TYR A 124 -2.42 2.30 15.97
N GLU A 125 -2.10 3.55 16.28
CA GLU A 125 -0.75 4.05 16.27
C GLU A 125 -0.19 4.26 17.65
N ASN A 126 1.11 4.06 17.80
CA ASN A 126 1.90 4.46 18.95
C ASN A 126 3.29 4.86 18.44
N THR A 127 3.39 6.11 18.07
CA THR A 127 4.59 6.74 17.52
C THR A 127 5.10 7.82 18.47
N ASN A 128 6.10 8.53 18.07
CA ASN A 128 6.53 9.76 18.75
C ASN A 128 6.54 10.91 17.74
N LYS A 129 6.47 12.15 18.24
CA LYS A 129 6.41 13.36 17.40
C LYS A 129 7.64 13.60 16.52
N ALA A 130 8.66 12.77 16.60
CA ALA A 130 9.76 12.79 15.65
C ALA A 130 9.46 11.97 14.39
N ASP A 131 8.39 11.19 14.34
CA ASP A 131 8.09 10.34 13.18
C ASP A 131 7.94 11.14 11.89
N ARG A 132 8.59 10.67 10.83
CA ARG A 132 8.57 11.26 9.49
C ARG A 132 8.36 10.18 8.44
N SER A 133 7.63 9.12 8.81
CA SER A 133 7.36 8.03 7.88
C SER A 133 6.39 8.43 6.77
N PHE A 134 5.59 9.48 6.95
CA PHE A 134 4.58 9.95 6.00
C PHE A 134 3.72 8.80 5.44
N LEU A 135 3.46 7.81 6.26
CA LEU A 135 2.49 6.76 5.95
C LEU A 135 1.08 7.26 6.19
N GLU A 136 0.94 8.18 7.15
CA GLU A 136 -0.30 8.89 7.42
C GLU A 136 -0.48 10.03 6.45
N VAL A 137 -1.72 10.35 6.18
CA VAL A 137 -2.12 11.51 5.39
C VAL A 137 -2.31 12.73 6.26
N MET A 138 -2.55 12.52 7.55
CA MET A 138 -2.78 13.52 8.57
C MET A 138 -1.53 13.68 9.45
N ASP A 139 -1.55 14.54 10.47
CA ASP A 139 -0.43 14.89 11.36
C ASP A 139 0.77 15.59 10.70
N HIS A 140 0.87 15.57 9.39
CA HIS A 140 1.90 16.29 8.64
C HIS A 140 1.33 17.53 7.96
N ASP A 141 0.51 18.26 8.70
CA ASP A 141 -0.23 19.42 8.19
C ASP A 141 0.66 20.61 7.84
N SER A 142 1.89 20.63 8.35
CA SER A 142 2.81 21.74 8.12
C SER A 142 4.25 21.29 8.05
N VAL A 143 5.03 21.97 7.20
CA VAL A 143 6.51 21.83 7.20
C VAL A 143 7.13 22.18 8.56
N SER A 144 6.41 22.90 9.42
CA SER A 144 6.86 23.22 10.78
C SER A 144 7.04 22.00 11.68
N ASP A 145 6.29 20.92 11.46
CA ASP A 145 6.38 19.69 12.24
C ASP A 145 7.73 19.01 12.04
N LEU A 146 8.39 19.30 10.93
CA LEU A 146 9.75 18.81 10.62
C LEU A 146 10.87 19.59 11.32
N TYR A 147 10.57 20.65 12.08
CA TYR A 147 11.61 21.44 12.77
C TYR A 147 12.05 20.86 14.10
N LEU A 148 11.24 19.99 14.70
CA LEU A 148 11.62 19.25 15.89
C LEU A 148 12.86 18.40 15.62
N THR A 149 13.81 18.43 16.56
CA THR A 149 14.92 17.48 16.53
C THR A 149 14.42 16.10 16.96
N ASN A 150 15.12 15.04 16.54
CA ASN A 150 14.80 13.69 16.99
C ASN A 150 14.83 13.58 18.54
N GLU A 151 15.75 14.29 19.20
CA GLU A 151 15.86 14.33 20.66
C GLU A 151 14.62 14.96 21.33
N GLN A 152 14.08 16.02 20.75
CA GLN A 152 12.87 16.67 21.25
C GLN A 152 11.63 15.82 20.99
N GLY A 153 11.41 15.39 19.74
CA GLY A 153 10.21 14.65 19.35
C GLY A 153 10.11 13.26 19.98
N ARG A 154 11.24 12.53 20.16
CA ARG A 154 11.22 11.18 20.73
C ARG A 154 10.69 11.08 22.16
N GLY A 155 10.72 12.19 22.90
CA GLY A 155 10.21 12.25 24.28
C GLY A 155 8.69 12.40 24.38
N GLU A 156 8.03 12.72 23.28
CA GLU A 156 6.59 12.97 23.20
C GLU A 156 5.92 11.81 22.45
N ALA A 157 5.17 10.98 23.20
CA ALA A 157 4.43 9.88 22.62
C ALA A 157 3.14 10.39 21.98
N GLU A 158 2.88 9.94 20.78
CA GLU A 158 1.64 10.16 20.05
C GLU A 158 0.90 8.83 19.94
N ARG A 159 -0.38 8.84 20.21
CA ARG A 159 -1.26 7.69 20.09
C ARG A 159 -2.52 8.10 19.40
N SER A 160 -2.84 7.41 18.34
CA SER A 160 -4.02 7.73 17.56
C SER A 160 -4.81 6.49 17.15
N LEU A 161 -6.03 6.72 16.70
CA LEU A 161 -6.89 5.76 16.04
C LEU A 161 -7.26 6.33 14.68
N GLU A 162 -6.76 5.71 13.63
CA GLU A 162 -7.13 6.04 12.26
C GLU A 162 -8.19 5.06 11.74
N LEU A 163 -9.18 5.60 11.05
CA LEU A 163 -10.24 4.85 10.37
C LEU A 163 -10.29 5.26 8.90
N LYS A 164 -10.36 4.26 7.99
CA LYS A 164 -10.58 4.53 6.56
C LYS A 164 -11.79 3.77 6.03
N LEU A 165 -12.53 4.44 5.16
CA LEU A 165 -13.44 3.81 4.22
C LEU A 165 -12.76 3.79 2.86
N ILE A 166 -12.39 2.60 2.40
CA ILE A 166 -11.74 2.37 1.12
C ILE A 166 -12.81 1.95 0.12
N LEU A 167 -12.89 2.63 -1.01
CA LEU A 167 -13.77 2.29 -2.13
C LEU A 167 -12.89 2.02 -3.35
N SER A 168 -12.97 0.81 -3.90
CA SER A 168 -12.12 0.41 -5.02
C SER A 168 -12.95 -0.15 -6.18
N SER A 169 -12.53 0.15 -7.39
CA SER A 169 -13.14 -0.32 -8.63
C SER A 169 -12.07 -0.85 -9.57
N ASN A 170 -12.32 -2.06 -10.09
CA ASN A 170 -11.43 -2.71 -11.06
C ASN A 170 -12.14 -2.85 -12.40
N THR A 171 -11.68 -2.14 -13.42
CA THR A 171 -12.29 -2.16 -14.75
C THR A 171 -11.26 -2.10 -15.87
N HIS A 172 -11.33 -3.04 -16.83
CA HIS A 172 -10.44 -3.09 -18.00
C HIS A 172 -8.93 -2.98 -17.69
N GLY A 173 -8.52 -3.55 -16.53
CA GLY A 173 -7.15 -3.50 -16.03
C GLY A 173 -6.77 -2.22 -15.31
N TRP A 174 -7.66 -1.24 -15.21
CA TRP A 174 -7.50 -0.11 -14.32
C TRP A 174 -7.99 -0.46 -12.92
N ASN A 175 -7.23 -0.12 -11.91
CA ASN A 175 -7.69 0.01 -10.55
C ASN A 175 -7.87 1.50 -10.24
N ILE A 176 -9.02 1.86 -9.67
CA ILE A 176 -9.34 3.19 -9.18
C ILE A 176 -9.77 3.00 -7.73
N SER A 177 -9.04 3.61 -6.80
CA SER A 177 -9.30 3.49 -5.36
C SER A 177 -9.36 4.86 -4.73
N GLU A 178 -10.32 5.04 -3.83
CA GLU A 178 -10.55 6.25 -3.06
C GLU A 178 -10.64 5.88 -1.58
N ASN A 179 -9.88 6.56 -0.73
CA ASN A 179 -9.85 6.37 0.72
C ASN A 179 -10.34 7.65 1.39
N PHE A 180 -11.39 7.53 2.18
CA PHE A 180 -11.84 8.57 3.10
C PHE A 180 -11.24 8.24 4.46
N ILE A 181 -10.46 9.16 5.00
CA ILE A 181 -9.62 8.96 6.18
C ILE A 181 -10.10 9.86 7.29
N THR A 182 -10.16 9.34 8.50
CA THR A 182 -10.36 10.14 9.70
C THR A 182 -9.52 9.61 10.84
N GLU A 183 -8.94 10.50 11.61
CA GLU A 183 -8.05 10.18 12.71
C GLU A 183 -8.43 10.91 13.99
N LYS A 184 -8.07 10.32 15.12
CA LYS A 184 -8.29 10.85 16.45
C LYS A 184 -7.10 10.55 17.36
N ALA A 185 -6.45 11.60 17.84
CA ALA A 185 -5.48 11.47 18.91
C ALA A 185 -6.16 10.96 20.19
N LEU A 186 -5.56 9.95 20.83
CA LEU A 186 -6.10 9.28 22.02
C LEU A 186 -5.53 9.82 23.32
N ASN A 187 -4.35 10.41 23.27
CA ASN A 187 -3.64 10.93 24.43
C ASN A 187 -3.64 12.46 24.51
N GLU A 188 -4.20 13.13 23.53
CA GLU A 188 -4.36 14.58 23.46
C GLU A 188 -5.82 14.98 23.23
N SER A 189 -6.18 16.20 23.64
CA SER A 189 -7.55 16.72 23.44
C SER A 189 -7.65 17.47 22.12
N GLU A 190 -7.31 16.78 21.05
CA GLU A 190 -7.35 17.32 19.69
C GLU A 190 -8.72 17.11 19.02
N ALA A 191 -8.95 17.80 17.93
CA ALA A 191 -10.13 17.61 17.11
C ALA A 191 -10.02 16.28 16.30
N TRP A 192 -11.11 15.79 15.73
CA TRP A 192 -11.04 14.78 14.67
C TRP A 192 -10.44 15.41 13.44
N GLU A 193 -9.51 14.70 12.83
CA GLU A 193 -8.86 15.05 11.58
C GLU A 193 -9.47 14.28 10.41
N PHE A 194 -9.37 14.85 9.24
CA PHE A 194 -9.89 14.26 8.01
C PHE A 194 -8.87 14.35 6.89
N GLY A 195 -8.82 13.30 6.08
CA GLY A 195 -7.95 13.22 4.93
C GLY A 195 -8.55 12.37 3.83
N TYR A 196 -7.84 12.33 2.71
CA TYR A 196 -8.18 11.50 1.56
C TYR A 196 -6.94 10.96 0.88
N ALA A 197 -7.08 9.81 0.23
CA ALA A 197 -6.12 9.33 -0.76
C ALA A 197 -6.87 8.77 -1.96
N LEU A 198 -6.45 9.16 -3.16
CA LEU A 198 -7.01 8.75 -4.44
C LEU A 198 -5.91 8.15 -5.29
N GLY A 199 -6.11 6.94 -5.80
CA GLY A 199 -5.15 6.24 -6.63
C GLY A 199 -5.77 5.72 -7.92
N VAL A 200 -5.02 5.82 -9.00
CA VAL A 200 -5.36 5.24 -10.30
C VAL A 200 -4.15 4.53 -10.85
N THR A 201 -4.24 3.21 -11.06
CA THR A 201 -3.12 2.40 -11.54
C THR A 201 -3.53 1.41 -12.61
N ARG A 202 -2.55 0.93 -13.36
CA ARG A 202 -2.74 -0.07 -14.39
C ARG A 202 -1.46 -0.87 -14.64
N PRO A 203 -1.52 -2.20 -14.89
CA PRO A 203 -0.45 -2.94 -15.52
C PRO A 203 -0.12 -2.36 -16.91
N LEU A 204 1.15 -2.25 -17.26
CA LEU A 204 1.55 -1.76 -18.60
C LEU A 204 1.20 -2.75 -19.72
N SER A 205 0.89 -4.01 -19.37
CA SER A 205 0.31 -5.00 -20.25
C SER A 205 -0.69 -5.87 -19.49
N LEU A 206 -1.80 -6.21 -20.12
CA LEU A 206 -2.78 -7.17 -19.58
C LEU A 206 -2.46 -8.62 -19.96
N ALA A 207 -1.38 -8.86 -20.72
CA ALA A 207 -0.88 -10.19 -20.98
C ALA A 207 -0.29 -10.81 -19.71
N ALA A 208 -0.40 -12.13 -19.58
CA ALA A 208 0.24 -12.84 -18.48
C ALA A 208 1.76 -12.65 -18.50
N GLY A 209 2.35 -12.45 -17.33
CA GLY A 209 3.79 -12.24 -17.19
C GLY A 209 4.62 -13.42 -17.71
N ASN A 210 5.72 -13.15 -18.39
CA ASN A 210 6.68 -14.13 -18.83
C ASN A 210 7.67 -14.44 -17.70
N LYS A 211 7.60 -15.66 -17.15
CA LYS A 211 8.48 -16.10 -16.03
C LYS A 211 9.97 -16.05 -16.33
N GLN A 212 10.36 -15.96 -17.59
CA GLN A 212 11.77 -15.89 -18.02
C GLN A 212 12.26 -14.45 -18.27
N CYS A 213 11.36 -13.48 -18.28
CA CYS A 213 11.69 -12.10 -18.56
C CYS A 213 11.34 -11.21 -17.36
N THR A 214 12.36 -10.75 -16.64
CA THR A 214 12.19 -9.87 -15.47
C THR A 214 11.75 -8.45 -15.87
N PHE A 215 12.39 -7.88 -16.88
CA PHE A 215 12.14 -6.50 -17.32
C PHE A 215 11.17 -6.39 -18.50
N CYS A 216 10.24 -7.32 -18.63
CA CYS A 216 9.20 -7.25 -19.64
C CYS A 216 8.04 -6.36 -19.19
N ARG A 217 7.37 -5.75 -20.17
CA ARG A 217 6.28 -4.80 -19.97
C ARG A 217 5.15 -5.34 -19.09
N GLU A 218 4.86 -6.63 -19.17
CA GLU A 218 3.85 -7.32 -18.37
C GLU A 218 4.16 -7.39 -16.87
N ASN A 219 5.41 -7.14 -16.47
CA ASN A 219 5.83 -7.13 -15.08
C ASN A 219 5.81 -5.72 -14.47
N PHE A 220 5.51 -4.70 -15.27
CA PHE A 220 5.42 -3.33 -14.80
C PHE A 220 3.97 -2.89 -14.60
N GLN A 221 3.78 -2.15 -13.52
CA GLN A 221 2.58 -1.36 -13.25
C GLN A 221 2.96 0.11 -13.13
N ALA A 222 2.05 0.98 -13.54
CA ALA A 222 2.23 2.42 -13.37
C ALA A 222 0.91 3.08 -12.98
N GLY A 223 1.00 4.23 -12.35
CA GLY A 223 -0.16 4.97 -11.91
C GLY A 223 0.17 6.32 -11.33
N VAL A 224 -0.79 6.86 -10.63
CA VAL A 224 -0.68 8.12 -9.90
C VAL A 224 -1.53 8.05 -8.65
N GLU A 225 -1.01 8.62 -7.56
CA GLU A 225 -1.75 8.91 -6.33
C GLU A 225 -1.89 10.43 -6.14
N MET A 226 -2.97 10.82 -5.48
CA MET A 226 -3.17 12.16 -4.96
C MET A 226 -3.72 12.03 -3.54
N TYR A 227 -3.07 12.67 -2.58
CA TYR A 227 -3.46 12.53 -1.17
C TYR A 227 -3.11 13.78 -0.37
N GLY A 228 -3.80 13.94 0.76
CA GLY A 228 -3.58 15.04 1.69
C GLY A 228 -4.69 15.16 2.72
N GLY A 229 -4.45 16.01 3.71
CA GLY A 229 -5.42 16.33 4.73
C GLY A 229 -6.56 17.22 4.20
N LEU A 230 -7.66 17.21 4.92
CA LEU A 230 -8.84 18.05 4.70
C LEU A 230 -9.12 18.97 5.89
N GLY A 231 -8.22 18.98 6.90
CA GLY A 231 -8.39 19.71 8.14
C GLY A 231 -9.17 18.94 9.20
N THR A 232 -9.70 19.67 10.18
CA THR A 232 -10.28 19.10 11.38
C THR A 232 -11.77 19.45 11.53
N THR A 233 -12.45 18.87 12.54
CA THR A 233 -13.81 19.29 12.92
C THR A 233 -13.91 20.76 13.29
N ASN A 234 -12.81 21.43 13.65
CA ASN A 234 -12.78 22.86 14.01
C ASN A 234 -12.49 23.77 12.80
N GLY A 235 -11.91 23.22 11.73
CA GLY A 235 -11.58 23.96 10.52
C GLY A 235 -11.35 22.99 9.37
N PHE A 236 -12.31 22.92 8.46
CA PHE A 236 -12.22 22.07 7.25
C PHE A 236 -11.65 22.92 6.10
N GLY A 237 -10.59 22.45 5.46
CA GLY A 237 -10.02 23.14 4.31
C GLY A 237 -8.73 22.52 3.79
N TRP A 238 -8.64 22.43 2.48
CA TRP A 238 -7.49 21.91 1.74
C TRP A 238 -6.21 22.76 1.89
N GLU A 239 -6.37 24.08 2.02
CA GLU A 239 -5.22 25.00 2.00
C GLU A 239 -4.39 24.97 3.30
N GLN A 240 -4.93 24.39 4.37
CA GLN A 240 -4.29 24.36 5.69
C GLN A 240 -3.45 23.10 5.92
N THR A 241 -3.55 22.12 5.04
CA THR A 241 -2.93 20.80 5.16
C THR A 241 -1.99 20.51 4.00
N SER A 242 -1.09 19.55 4.18
CA SER A 242 -0.20 19.08 3.10
C SER A 242 -0.97 18.37 2.00
N GLN A 243 -0.55 18.54 0.75
CA GLN A 243 -1.16 17.95 -0.43
C GLN A 243 -0.09 17.44 -1.39
N TYR A 244 -0.25 16.24 -1.92
CA TYR A 244 0.73 15.62 -2.80
C TYR A 244 0.10 15.03 -4.06
N LEU A 245 0.87 15.07 -5.15
CA LEU A 245 0.62 14.32 -6.39
C LEU A 245 1.83 13.43 -6.66
N ALA A 246 1.61 12.14 -6.83
CA ALA A 246 2.67 11.16 -6.84
C ALA A 246 2.51 10.15 -7.99
N PRO A 247 3.28 10.26 -9.08
CA PRO A 247 3.37 9.20 -10.08
C PRO A 247 4.09 7.97 -9.53
N ILE A 248 3.58 6.79 -9.88
CA ILE A 248 4.08 5.50 -9.39
C ILE A 248 4.57 4.65 -10.55
N ILE A 249 5.63 3.92 -10.32
CA ILE A 249 6.04 2.77 -11.12
C ILE A 249 6.45 1.62 -10.22
N GLN A 250 6.01 0.41 -10.55
CA GLN A 250 6.38 -0.81 -9.84
C GLN A 250 6.80 -1.91 -10.83
N LEU A 251 7.86 -2.61 -10.49
CA LEU A 251 8.31 -3.84 -11.13
C LEU A 251 7.97 -5.03 -10.22
N ASN A 252 7.22 -5.99 -10.73
CA ASN A 252 6.92 -7.25 -10.06
C ASN A 252 7.80 -8.34 -10.65
N ILE A 253 8.83 -8.75 -9.91
CA ILE A 253 9.75 -9.80 -10.38
C ILE A 253 9.05 -11.15 -10.28
N PRO A 254 8.94 -11.92 -11.38
CA PRO A 254 8.30 -13.22 -11.35
C PRO A 254 8.92 -14.16 -10.31
N LYS A 255 8.15 -14.59 -9.31
CA LYS A 255 8.59 -15.38 -8.13
C LYS A 255 9.63 -14.68 -7.24
N GLY A 256 9.76 -13.41 -7.34
CA GLY A 256 10.67 -12.58 -6.58
C GLY A 256 9.94 -11.41 -5.90
N PRO A 257 10.68 -10.45 -5.38
CA PRO A 257 10.10 -9.26 -4.77
C PRO A 257 9.41 -8.34 -5.80
N SER A 258 8.52 -7.51 -5.33
CA SER A 258 8.09 -6.32 -6.03
C SER A 258 8.95 -5.12 -5.60
N ILE A 259 9.20 -4.19 -6.53
CA ILE A 259 10.01 -3.00 -6.30
C ILE A 259 9.25 -1.81 -6.84
N GLY A 260 8.85 -0.90 -5.95
CA GLY A 260 8.11 0.32 -6.26
C GLY A 260 8.95 1.58 -6.07
N PHE A 261 8.64 2.59 -6.86
CA PHE A 261 9.21 3.92 -6.75
C PHE A 261 8.13 4.99 -6.99
N GLU A 262 8.12 6.01 -6.13
CA GLU A 262 7.13 7.08 -6.14
C GLU A 262 7.77 8.41 -5.71
N PRO A 263 8.02 9.35 -6.62
CA PRO A 263 8.28 10.74 -6.28
C PRO A 263 6.96 11.45 -5.98
N ALA A 264 6.74 11.89 -4.75
CA ALA A 264 5.57 12.65 -4.36
C ALA A 264 5.88 14.15 -4.37
N PHE A 265 5.17 14.90 -5.18
CA PHE A 265 5.34 16.35 -5.38
C PHE A 265 4.36 17.12 -4.51
N GLY A 266 4.86 17.98 -3.63
CA GLY A 266 4.03 18.87 -2.82
C GLY A 266 3.31 19.91 -3.67
N LEU A 267 2.01 20.06 -3.47
CA LEU A 267 1.14 20.94 -4.26
C LEU A 267 0.93 22.32 -3.64
N ASN A 268 1.24 22.49 -2.35
CA ASN A 268 1.05 23.74 -1.62
C ASN A 268 2.23 24.05 -0.69
N ALA A 269 2.16 25.18 0.00
CA ALA A 269 3.23 25.64 0.89
C ALA A 269 3.40 24.81 2.16
N ASN A 270 2.39 24.04 2.57
CA ASN A 270 2.41 23.17 3.75
C ASN A 270 3.08 21.82 3.43
N SER A 271 3.25 21.51 2.16
CA SER A 271 3.84 20.25 1.70
C SER A 271 5.37 20.33 1.62
N VAL A 272 6.04 19.22 1.90
CA VAL A 272 7.44 19.05 1.49
C VAL A 272 7.52 19.06 -0.04
N GLY A 273 8.48 19.78 -0.61
CA GLY A 273 8.54 19.97 -2.06
C GLY A 273 8.59 18.66 -2.86
N VAL A 274 9.41 17.69 -2.41
CA VAL A 274 9.46 16.34 -2.99
C VAL A 274 9.77 15.33 -1.90
N LEU A 275 8.99 14.25 -1.84
CA LEU A 275 9.28 13.02 -1.11
C LEU A 275 9.70 11.94 -2.10
N TRP A 276 10.86 11.33 -1.90
CA TRP A 276 11.31 10.19 -2.70
C TRP A 276 10.95 8.91 -1.95
N ARG A 277 9.98 8.15 -2.46
CA ARG A 277 9.49 6.92 -1.83
C ARG A 277 9.94 5.68 -2.58
N PHE A 278 10.34 4.66 -1.81
CA PHE A 278 10.74 3.35 -2.30
C PHE A 278 10.01 2.27 -1.52
N LYS A 279 9.58 1.23 -2.23
CA LYS A 279 8.96 0.04 -1.64
C LYS A 279 9.63 -1.20 -2.21
N VAL A 280 9.96 -2.14 -1.33
CA VAL A 280 10.35 -3.50 -1.72
C VAL A 280 9.52 -4.45 -0.88
N SER A 281 8.73 -5.31 -1.51
CA SER A 281 7.91 -6.30 -0.81
C SER A 281 8.16 -7.70 -1.33
N TYR A 282 7.98 -8.68 -0.44
CA TYR A 282 8.11 -10.10 -0.74
C TYR A 282 7.05 -10.90 0.00
N GLU A 283 6.26 -11.64 -0.77
CA GLU A 283 5.21 -12.52 -0.25
C GLU A 283 5.74 -13.92 0.06
N ILE A 284 5.46 -14.42 1.25
CA ILE A 284 5.78 -15.76 1.73
C ILE A 284 4.48 -16.57 1.81
N GLU A 285 4.28 -17.48 0.86
CA GLU A 285 3.08 -18.28 0.77
C GLU A 285 2.97 -19.27 1.95
N GLN A 286 1.79 -19.37 2.55
CA GLN A 286 1.36 -20.40 3.50
C GLN A 286 2.34 -20.65 4.66
N ILE A 287 2.76 -19.59 5.37
CA ILE A 287 3.79 -19.69 6.42
C ILE A 287 3.41 -20.69 7.53
N PHE A 288 2.14 -20.80 7.91
CA PHE A 288 1.66 -21.78 8.92
C PHE A 288 1.18 -23.11 8.30
N GLY A 289 0.95 -23.20 6.99
CA GLY A 289 0.53 -24.42 6.30
C GLY A 289 1.66 -25.45 6.19
N ARG A 290 2.90 -25.00 6.08
CA ARG A 290 4.09 -25.88 6.06
C ARG A 290 4.37 -26.60 7.37
N TRP A 291 3.82 -26.17 8.49
CA TRP A 291 4.02 -26.78 9.82
C TRP A 291 3.08 -27.97 10.11
N ARG A 292 1.97 -28.11 9.37
CA ARG A 292 1.02 -29.22 9.56
C ARG A 292 1.30 -30.47 8.70
N GLY A 293 2.33 -30.45 7.87
CA GLY A 293 2.70 -31.50 6.90
C GLY A 293 4.02 -32.22 7.20
N ARG A 294 4.51 -32.20 8.46
CA ARG A 294 5.63 -33.04 8.90
C ARG A 294 5.24 -33.89 10.08
#